data_767e7f9d9a19482f0d5eaf7368c6c48a
#
_entry.id   767e7f9d9a19482f0d5eaf7368c6c48a
#
_cell.length_a   1.000
_cell.length_b   1.000
_cell.length_c   1.000
_cell.angle_alpha   90.00
_cell.angle_beta   90.00
_cell.angle_gamma   90.00
#
_symmetry.space_group_name_H-M   'P 1'
#
loop_
_entity.id
_entity.type
_entity.pdbx_description
1 polymer ?
#
loop_
_entity_poly.entity_id
_entity_poly.type
_entity_poly.pdbx_seq_one_letter_code
_entity_poly.pdbx_strand_id
1 'polypeptide(L)'
;MGNQDFMRIVTGASLAVHAGVWLTATSHAAHAHAAGTALVQQNRDSPDVCGWIGVGVSPMTRAFADSLGTAEPYGAIFDLPEPESPAAQAHIEQGDVLTSINGVPLARASDFAGIISAMAPGTMVSLDVWRDGEPRQVALVLGSAPCRRTG
;
A
#
# COMPACT_ATOMS: atom_id res chain seq x y z
N MET A 1 -31.63 -33.01 15.72
CA MET A 1 -31.31 -33.01 17.14
C MET A 1 -30.50 -31.75 17.37
N GLY A 2 -31.06 -30.60 17.72
CA GLY A 2 -31.91 -30.29 18.81
C GLY A 2 -31.08 -29.70 19.93
N ASN A 3 -30.97 -28.41 20.00
CA ASN A 3 -31.31 -27.74 21.24
C ASN A 3 -31.44 -26.22 21.00
N GLN A 4 -32.68 -25.84 20.99
CA GLN A 4 -33.22 -24.52 21.25
C GLN A 4 -33.17 -24.29 22.78
N ASP A 5 -33.37 -23.04 23.12
CA ASP A 5 -33.71 -22.55 24.45
C ASP A 5 -32.55 -22.04 25.33
N PHE A 6 -32.47 -20.71 25.39
CA PHE A 6 -32.64 -20.06 26.68
C PHE A 6 -33.02 -18.58 26.53
N MET A 7 -34.29 -18.37 26.25
CA MET A 7 -34.94 -17.08 26.46
C MET A 7 -35.43 -17.06 27.91
N ARG A 8 -34.93 -16.16 28.73
CA ARG A 8 -35.55 -15.84 30.01
C ARG A 8 -35.59 -14.34 30.23
N ILE A 9 -36.76 -13.86 30.02
CA ILE A 9 -37.38 -12.62 30.47
C ILE A 9 -37.30 -12.57 32.00
N VAL A 10 -36.83 -11.45 32.54
CA VAL A 10 -37.15 -11.05 33.90
C VAL A 10 -37.68 -9.64 33.87
N THR A 11 -38.99 -9.60 33.98
CA THR A 11 -39.80 -8.44 34.30
C THR A 11 -39.62 -8.11 35.80
N GLY A 12 -39.37 -6.86 36.13
CA GLY A 12 -39.38 -6.38 37.50
C GLY A 12 -39.64 -4.90 37.53
N ALA A 13 -40.88 -4.53 37.62
CA ALA A 13 -41.35 -3.18 37.87
C ALA A 13 -41.09 -2.80 39.34
N SER A 14 -40.65 -1.60 39.59
CA SER A 14 -40.90 -0.93 40.86
C SER A 14 -40.95 0.57 40.67
N LEU A 15 -42.14 1.09 40.86
CA LEU A 15 -42.46 2.50 40.98
C LEU A 15 -41.94 3.06 42.33
N ALA A 16 -41.30 4.22 42.29
CA ALA A 16 -41.26 5.13 43.40
C ALA A 16 -41.31 6.58 42.90
N VAL A 17 -42.41 7.19 43.14
CA VAL A 17 -42.74 8.59 42.95
C VAL A 17 -42.06 9.38 44.07
N HIS A 18 -41.28 10.38 43.76
CA HIS A 18 -41.01 11.49 44.67
C HIS A 18 -40.96 12.79 43.88
N ALA A 19 -42.00 13.58 44.11
CA ALA A 19 -42.09 14.96 43.71
C ALA A 19 -41.12 15.82 44.54
N GLY A 20 -40.40 16.69 43.89
CA GLY A 20 -39.55 17.69 44.49
C GLY A 20 -39.30 18.82 43.50
N VAL A 21 -40.23 19.78 43.53
CA VAL A 21 -40.10 21.05 42.79
C VAL A 21 -39.03 21.90 43.50
N TRP A 22 -37.98 22.24 42.78
CA TRP A 22 -37.17 23.44 43.07
C TRP A 22 -36.81 24.13 41.78
N LEU A 23 -37.52 25.25 41.59
CA LEU A 23 -37.19 26.26 40.59
C LEU A 23 -35.93 27.02 41.08
N THR A 24 -34.82 26.90 40.39
CA THR A 24 -33.83 27.94 40.41
C THR A 24 -33.33 28.20 39.00
N ALA A 25 -33.81 29.33 38.49
CA ALA A 25 -33.29 29.91 37.28
C ALA A 25 -31.83 30.34 37.52
N THR A 26 -30.89 29.72 36.89
CA THR A 26 -29.55 30.26 36.74
C THR A 26 -29.26 30.32 35.24
N SER A 27 -29.21 31.57 34.78
CA SER A 27 -28.77 31.93 33.47
C SER A 27 -27.37 31.33 33.26
N HIS A 28 -27.29 30.41 32.32
CA HIS A 28 -26.01 29.93 31.82
C HIS A 28 -25.68 30.68 30.57
N ALA A 29 -24.68 31.52 30.72
CA ALA A 29 -23.96 32.12 29.64
C ALA A 29 -23.70 31.11 28.53
N ALA A 30 -24.05 31.55 27.34
CA ALA A 30 -23.69 30.86 26.14
C ALA A 30 -22.18 30.61 26.12
N HIS A 31 -21.78 29.39 26.37
CA HIS A 31 -20.46 28.95 26.00
C HIS A 31 -20.52 28.74 24.50
N ALA A 32 -20.11 29.76 23.77
CA ALA A 32 -19.71 29.62 22.42
C ALA A 32 -18.63 28.52 22.41
N HIS A 33 -19.03 27.32 22.05
CA HIS A 33 -18.08 26.33 21.59
C HIS A 33 -17.52 26.92 20.31
N ALA A 34 -16.38 27.61 20.45
CA ALA A 34 -15.50 27.75 19.34
C ALA A 34 -15.24 26.31 18.86
N ALA A 35 -15.93 25.92 17.81
CA ALA A 35 -15.53 24.80 17.02
C ALA A 35 -14.09 25.14 16.59
N GLY A 36 -13.16 24.69 17.39
CA GLY A 36 -11.79 24.61 16.99
C GLY A 36 -11.81 23.74 15.76
N THR A 37 -11.81 24.38 14.61
CA THR A 37 -11.40 23.75 13.39
C THR A 37 -10.00 23.25 13.73
N ALA A 38 -9.90 22.01 14.15
CA ALA A 38 -8.65 21.30 14.13
C ALA A 38 -8.29 21.29 12.66
N LEU A 39 -7.55 22.33 12.26
CA LEU A 39 -6.75 22.27 11.06
C LEU A 39 -5.91 21.04 11.28
N VAL A 40 -6.31 19.95 10.64
CA VAL A 40 -5.42 18.85 10.33
C VAL A 40 -4.29 19.54 9.59
N GLN A 41 -3.30 19.98 10.35
CA GLN A 41 -2.00 20.29 9.79
C GLN A 41 -1.55 19.00 9.18
N GLN A 42 -1.89 18.84 7.91
CA GLN A 42 -1.22 17.88 7.07
C GLN A 42 0.24 18.24 7.22
N ASN A 43 0.92 17.37 7.92
CA ASN A 43 2.34 17.48 8.21
C ASN A 43 3.05 17.47 6.85
N ARG A 44 3.25 18.69 6.29
CA ARG A 44 3.94 18.89 5.02
C ARG A 44 5.44 18.61 5.13
N ASP A 45 5.88 18.26 6.33
CA ASP A 45 7.28 17.96 6.64
C ASP A 45 7.57 16.45 6.71
N SER A 46 6.60 15.59 6.43
CA SER A 46 6.95 14.21 6.17
C SER A 46 7.71 14.18 4.85
N PRO A 47 8.96 13.73 4.83
CA PRO A 47 9.64 13.53 3.57
C PRO A 47 8.73 12.65 2.72
N ASP A 48 8.40 13.12 1.51
CA ASP A 48 7.61 12.32 0.59
C ASP A 48 8.37 11.00 0.41
N VAL A 49 7.84 9.94 1.00
CA VAL A 49 8.41 8.60 0.87
C VAL A 49 7.62 7.83 -0.17
N CYS A 50 8.36 7.29 -1.11
CA CYS A 50 7.85 6.50 -2.21
C CYS A 50 8.15 5.03 -2.00
N GLY A 51 7.37 4.17 -2.65
CA GLY A 51 7.71 2.78 -2.75
C GLY A 51 9.07 2.58 -3.42
N TRP A 52 9.84 1.67 -2.89
CA TRP A 52 11.19 1.37 -3.34
C TRP A 52 11.45 -0.13 -3.33
N ILE A 53 12.21 -0.60 -4.29
CA ILE A 53 12.51 -2.01 -4.45
C ILE A 53 14.02 -2.30 -4.39
N GLY A 54 14.85 -1.29 -4.65
CA GLY A 54 16.31 -1.40 -4.59
C GLY A 54 16.95 -2.16 -5.75
N VAL A 55 16.40 -2.01 -6.94
CA VAL A 55 16.96 -2.54 -8.16
C VAL A 55 16.72 -1.57 -9.32
N GLY A 56 17.74 -1.40 -10.15
CA GLY A 56 17.61 -0.71 -11.41
C GLY A 56 17.05 -1.62 -12.50
N VAL A 57 16.59 -1.01 -13.58
CA VAL A 57 16.15 -1.75 -14.76
C VAL A 57 16.73 -1.12 -16.01
N SER A 58 17.12 -1.97 -16.93
CA SER A 58 17.59 -1.62 -18.25
C SER A 58 16.55 -1.99 -19.32
N PRO A 59 16.44 -1.23 -20.41
CA PRO A 59 15.52 -1.55 -21.48
C PRO A 59 15.96 -2.85 -22.17
N MET A 60 14.98 -3.67 -22.54
CA MET A 60 15.25 -4.84 -23.37
C MET A 60 15.68 -4.40 -24.77
N THR A 61 16.82 -4.89 -25.21
CA THR A 61 17.26 -4.68 -26.60
C THR A 61 16.64 -5.71 -27.53
N ARG A 62 16.53 -5.36 -28.81
CA ARG A 62 16.00 -6.30 -29.81
C ARG A 62 16.86 -7.57 -29.88
N ALA A 63 18.19 -7.44 -29.84
CA ALA A 63 19.10 -8.59 -29.85
C ALA A 63 18.86 -9.52 -28.64
N PHE A 64 18.53 -8.97 -27.48
CA PHE A 64 18.22 -9.78 -26.30
C PHE A 64 16.83 -10.43 -26.43
N ALA A 65 15.84 -9.71 -26.92
CA ALA A 65 14.52 -10.26 -27.21
C ALA A 65 14.58 -11.44 -28.22
N ASP A 66 15.36 -11.29 -29.28
CA ASP A 66 15.60 -12.33 -30.26
C ASP A 66 16.24 -13.56 -29.63
N SER A 67 17.17 -13.39 -28.69
CA SER A 67 17.81 -14.50 -27.97
C SER A 67 16.84 -15.26 -27.07
N LEU A 68 15.79 -14.61 -26.60
CA LEU A 68 14.71 -15.20 -25.81
C LEU A 68 13.57 -15.77 -26.68
N GLY A 69 13.66 -15.61 -28.03
CA GLY A 69 12.63 -16.04 -28.97
C GLY A 69 11.36 -15.21 -28.94
N THR A 70 11.42 -13.96 -28.41
CA THR A 70 10.28 -13.03 -28.40
C THR A 70 10.31 -12.13 -29.64
N ALA A 71 9.14 -11.90 -30.25
CA ALA A 71 9.06 -11.11 -31.49
C ALA A 71 9.31 -9.58 -31.23
N GLU A 72 9.01 -9.10 -30.04
CA GLU A 72 9.12 -7.69 -29.69
C GLU A 72 9.84 -7.51 -28.34
N PRO A 73 10.68 -6.47 -28.21
CA PRO A 73 11.33 -6.15 -26.94
C PRO A 73 10.33 -5.48 -25.98
N TYR A 74 9.68 -6.26 -25.14
CA TYR A 74 8.80 -5.76 -24.08
C TYR A 74 9.36 -6.11 -22.69
N GLY A 75 9.04 -5.32 -21.71
CA GLY A 75 9.52 -5.51 -20.35
C GLY A 75 10.84 -4.78 -20.06
N ALA A 76 11.50 -5.20 -19.01
CA ALA A 76 12.74 -4.62 -18.54
C ALA A 76 13.67 -5.70 -18.00
N ILE A 77 14.98 -5.48 -18.11
CA ILE A 77 15.99 -6.38 -17.56
C ILE A 77 16.40 -5.81 -16.21
N PHE A 78 16.37 -6.61 -15.14
CA PHE A 78 16.85 -6.21 -13.84
C PHE A 78 18.38 -6.11 -13.84
N ASP A 79 18.84 -4.98 -13.30
CA ASP A 79 20.26 -4.80 -12.95
C ASP A 79 20.57 -5.52 -11.63
N LEU A 80 21.81 -5.39 -11.14
CA LEU A 80 22.17 -5.98 -9.85
C LEU A 80 21.37 -5.32 -8.71
N PRO A 81 20.61 -6.09 -7.92
CA PRO A 81 19.89 -5.55 -6.77
C PRO A 81 20.85 -4.98 -5.71
N GLU A 82 20.42 -3.90 -5.07
CA GLU A 82 21.17 -3.35 -3.93
C GLU A 82 21.18 -4.36 -2.76
N PRO A 83 22.28 -4.50 -2.03
CA PRO A 83 22.33 -5.36 -0.86
C PRO A 83 21.22 -5.00 0.15
N GLU A 84 20.62 -6.01 0.79
CA GLU A 84 19.55 -5.86 1.79
C GLU A 84 18.27 -5.19 1.29
N SER A 85 18.17 -4.89 0.00
CA SER A 85 16.95 -4.33 -0.59
C SER A 85 15.82 -5.35 -0.65
N PRO A 86 14.54 -4.89 -0.79
CA PRO A 86 13.42 -5.79 -1.06
C PRO A 86 13.64 -6.73 -2.24
N ALA A 87 14.27 -6.24 -3.31
CA ALA A 87 14.61 -7.05 -4.48
C ALA A 87 15.60 -8.16 -4.14
N ALA A 88 16.65 -7.85 -3.38
CA ALA A 88 17.64 -8.84 -2.93
C ALA A 88 17.01 -9.89 -2.01
N GLN A 89 16.15 -9.46 -1.08
CA GLN A 89 15.41 -10.36 -0.18
C GLN A 89 14.45 -11.27 -0.92
N ALA A 90 13.89 -10.80 -2.01
CA ALA A 90 13.01 -11.57 -2.90
C ALA A 90 13.77 -12.46 -3.90
N HIS A 91 15.09 -12.50 -3.82
CA HIS A 91 15.94 -13.28 -4.71
C HIS A 91 15.81 -12.89 -6.19
N ILE A 92 15.61 -11.61 -6.46
CA ILE A 92 15.73 -11.07 -7.81
C ILE A 92 17.20 -11.07 -8.18
N GLU A 93 17.52 -11.52 -9.37
CA GLU A 93 18.89 -11.62 -9.86
C GLU A 93 19.12 -10.70 -11.06
N GLN A 94 20.36 -10.31 -11.24
CA GLN A 94 20.74 -9.56 -12.42
C GLN A 94 20.50 -10.39 -13.68
N GLY A 95 19.82 -9.80 -14.65
CA GLY A 95 19.48 -10.46 -15.90
C GLY A 95 18.07 -11.07 -15.94
N ASP A 96 17.36 -11.06 -14.82
CA ASP A 96 15.93 -11.40 -14.82
C ASP A 96 15.17 -10.42 -15.72
N VAL A 97 14.22 -10.91 -16.48
CA VAL A 97 13.39 -10.09 -17.36
C VAL A 97 12.02 -9.87 -16.72
N LEU A 98 11.76 -8.66 -16.30
CA LEU A 98 10.45 -8.26 -15.77
C LEU A 98 9.45 -8.10 -16.93
N THR A 99 8.35 -8.81 -16.88
CA THR A 99 7.30 -8.78 -17.90
C THR A 99 6.03 -8.11 -17.43
N SER A 100 5.68 -8.23 -16.14
CA SER A 100 4.50 -7.58 -15.58
C SER A 100 4.68 -7.21 -14.09
N ILE A 101 3.87 -6.25 -13.66
CA ILE A 101 3.77 -5.80 -12.26
C ILE A 101 2.31 -5.92 -11.85
N ASN A 102 2.00 -6.71 -10.82
CA ASN A 102 0.63 -6.97 -10.37
C ASN A 102 -0.30 -7.44 -11.50
N GLY A 103 0.23 -8.24 -12.43
CA GLY A 103 -0.51 -8.74 -13.60
C GLY A 103 -0.69 -7.71 -14.73
N VAL A 104 -0.15 -6.50 -14.57
CA VAL A 104 -0.16 -5.48 -15.64
C VAL A 104 1.14 -5.55 -16.42
N PRO A 105 1.10 -5.82 -17.74
CA PRO A 105 2.30 -5.89 -18.55
C PRO A 105 3.11 -4.60 -18.54
N LEU A 106 4.43 -4.71 -18.39
CA LEU A 106 5.34 -3.58 -18.43
C LEU A 106 5.71 -3.28 -19.89
N ALA A 107 5.21 -2.18 -20.43
CA ALA A 107 5.48 -1.82 -21.81
C ALA A 107 6.91 -1.32 -22.03
N ARG A 108 7.45 -0.57 -21.06
CA ARG A 108 8.78 0.05 -21.15
C ARG A 108 9.49 0.01 -19.81
N ALA A 109 10.80 -0.20 -19.86
CA ALA A 109 11.64 -0.12 -18.65
C ALA A 109 11.55 1.23 -17.95
N SER A 110 11.39 2.34 -18.69
CA SER A 110 11.23 3.68 -18.14
C SER A 110 10.02 3.84 -17.21
N ASP A 111 8.98 3.02 -17.41
CA ASP A 111 7.73 3.13 -16.65
C ASP A 111 7.85 2.46 -15.27
N PHE A 112 8.80 1.54 -15.11
CA PHE A 112 9.02 0.76 -13.89
C PHE A 112 9.17 1.63 -12.65
N ALA A 113 10.10 2.57 -12.68
CA ALA A 113 10.38 3.43 -11.53
C ALA A 113 9.16 4.28 -11.15
N GLY A 114 8.42 4.78 -12.14
CA GLY A 114 7.18 5.54 -11.91
C GLY A 114 6.09 4.70 -11.27
N ILE A 115 5.90 3.47 -11.73
CA ILE A 115 4.90 2.53 -11.20
C ILE A 115 5.23 2.19 -9.74
N ILE A 116 6.48 1.82 -9.44
CA ILE A 116 6.90 1.44 -8.09
C ILE A 116 6.84 2.63 -7.14
N SER A 117 7.31 3.80 -7.55
CA SER A 117 7.32 5.00 -6.70
C SER A 117 5.92 5.56 -6.42
N ALA A 118 4.95 5.29 -7.28
CA ALA A 118 3.55 5.67 -7.07
C ALA A 118 2.84 4.82 -6.01
N MET A 119 3.40 3.66 -5.66
CA MET A 119 2.84 2.78 -4.64
C MET A 119 3.36 3.18 -3.25
N ALA A 120 2.53 2.97 -2.23
CA ALA A 120 2.93 3.24 -0.86
C ALA A 120 4.01 2.24 -0.39
N PRO A 121 4.99 2.67 0.42
CA PRO A 121 5.86 1.76 1.15
C PRO A 121 5.05 0.73 1.96
N GLY A 122 5.55 -0.49 2.07
CA GLY A 122 4.84 -1.59 2.73
C GLY A 122 3.80 -2.30 1.86
N THR A 123 3.57 -1.84 0.63
CA THR A 123 2.68 -2.51 -0.32
C THR A 123 3.32 -3.80 -0.82
N MET A 124 2.54 -4.88 -0.83
CA MET A 124 2.97 -6.13 -1.48
C MET A 124 2.78 -6.02 -2.99
N VAL A 125 3.80 -6.37 -3.73
CA VAL A 125 3.83 -6.33 -5.19
C VAL A 125 4.18 -7.71 -5.73
N SER A 126 3.49 -8.13 -6.77
CA SER A 126 3.79 -9.33 -7.53
C SER A 126 4.46 -8.97 -8.86
N LEU A 127 5.60 -9.55 -9.12
CA LEU A 127 6.37 -9.36 -10.34
C LEU A 127 6.39 -10.68 -11.11
N ASP A 128 6.02 -10.63 -12.38
CA ASP A 128 6.24 -11.76 -13.26
C ASP A 128 7.55 -11.56 -14.01
N VAL A 129 8.46 -12.48 -13.83
CA VAL A 129 9.82 -12.43 -14.38
C VAL A 129 10.14 -13.68 -15.18
N TRP A 130 11.02 -13.54 -16.16
CA TRP A 130 11.63 -14.65 -16.86
C TRP A 130 13.07 -14.81 -16.41
N ARG A 131 13.41 -16.02 -16.00
CA ARG A 131 14.77 -16.42 -15.62
C ARG A 131 15.11 -17.74 -16.30
N ASP A 132 16.21 -17.79 -17.00
CA ASP A 132 16.68 -19.00 -17.70
C ASP A 132 15.65 -19.61 -18.68
N GLY A 133 14.82 -18.75 -19.29
CA GLY A 133 13.76 -19.19 -20.21
C GLY A 133 12.48 -19.67 -19.53
N GLU A 134 12.38 -19.58 -18.21
CA GLU A 134 11.20 -20.00 -17.46
C GLU A 134 10.49 -18.81 -16.80
N PRO A 135 9.15 -18.78 -16.84
CA PRO A 135 8.37 -17.78 -16.14
C PRO A 135 8.39 -18.07 -14.63
N ARG A 136 8.59 -17.03 -13.85
CA ARG A 136 8.55 -17.06 -12.36
C ARG A 136 7.75 -15.88 -11.84
N GLN A 137 7.03 -16.10 -10.76
CA GLN A 137 6.36 -15.04 -10.04
C GLN A 137 7.09 -14.78 -8.73
N VAL A 138 7.45 -13.51 -8.51
CA VAL A 138 8.16 -13.05 -7.32
C VAL A 138 7.28 -12.06 -6.59
N ALA A 139 6.95 -12.35 -5.34
CA ALA A 139 6.22 -11.43 -4.47
C ALA A 139 7.20 -10.78 -3.48
N LEU A 140 7.09 -9.46 -3.32
CA LEU A 140 7.90 -8.71 -2.37
C LEU A 140 7.11 -7.55 -1.76
N VAL A 141 7.61 -7.04 -0.64
CA VAL A 141 7.03 -5.86 0.01
C VAL A 141 7.93 -4.66 -0.28
N LEU A 142 7.32 -3.57 -0.75
CA LEU A 142 8.06 -2.35 -1.07
C LEU A 142 8.67 -1.74 0.18
N GLY A 143 9.94 -1.41 0.11
CA GLY A 143 10.62 -0.54 1.06
C GLY A 143 10.24 0.93 0.87
N SER A 144 10.85 1.80 1.64
CA SER A 144 10.67 3.23 1.56
C SER A 144 11.96 3.93 1.12
N ALA A 145 11.83 4.85 0.18
CA ALA A 145 12.91 5.76 -0.18
C ALA A 145 12.37 7.18 -0.34
N PRO A 146 13.21 8.20 -0.20
CA PRO A 146 12.81 9.57 -0.49
C PRO A 146 12.30 9.68 -1.93
N CYS A 147 11.13 10.29 -2.12
CA CYS A 147 10.64 10.55 -3.46
C CYS A 147 11.59 11.50 -4.19
N ARG A 148 12.07 11.07 -5.33
CA ARG A 148 12.83 11.96 -6.21
C ARG A 148 11.84 12.87 -6.92
N ARG A 149 11.63 14.08 -6.42
CA ARG A 149 10.85 15.09 -7.17
C ARG A 149 11.62 15.40 -8.42
N THR A 150 11.08 14.99 -9.56
CA THR A 150 11.51 15.51 -10.84
C THR A 150 10.93 16.93 -10.93
N GLY A 151 11.77 17.90 -10.70
CA GLY A 151 11.43 19.32 -10.87
C GLY A 151 11.31 19.68 -12.34
#